data_ec8572d3fbf65259a9d4d0f970ebdc4c
#
_entry.id   ec8572d3fbf65259a9d4d0f970ebdc4c
#
_cell.length_a   1.000
_cell.length_b   1.000
_cell.length_c   1.000
_cell.angle_alpha   90.00
_cell.angle_beta   90.00
_cell.angle_gamma   90.00
#
_symmetry.space_group_name_H-M   'P 1'
#
loop_
_entity.id
_entity.type
_entity.pdbx_description
1 polymer ?
#
loop_
_entity_poly.entity_id
_entity_poly.type
_entity_poly.pdbx_seq_one_letter_code
_entity_poly.pdbx_strand_id
1 'polypeptide(L)'
;MAEANEVDVKVRKIISDILEVEPDQVPLEAHLVEDLGMDSMMALEILASIEKQFRIKIPEEDLPKISTLKQTIELTKRYAK
;
A
#
# COMPACT_ATOMS: atom_id res chain seq x y z
N MET A 1 5.99 -1.76 18.05
CA MET A 1 6.05 -3.18 18.17
C MET A 1 6.20 -3.86 16.84
N ALA A 2 6.48 -5.13 16.87
CA ALA A 2 6.79 -5.89 15.66
C ALA A 2 5.66 -5.88 14.66
N GLU A 3 4.43 -5.96 15.14
CA GLU A 3 3.29 -6.06 14.24
C GLU A 3 3.13 -4.81 13.38
N ALA A 4 3.27 -3.65 13.98
CA ALA A 4 3.15 -2.41 13.22
C ALA A 4 4.27 -2.33 12.19
N ASN A 5 5.48 -2.72 12.60
CA ASN A 5 6.61 -2.69 11.68
C ASN A 5 6.42 -3.67 10.53
N GLU A 6 5.81 -4.82 10.82
CA GLU A 6 5.59 -5.80 9.77
C GLU A 6 4.61 -5.29 8.72
N VAL A 7 3.56 -4.61 9.15
CA VAL A 7 2.62 -4.06 8.20
C VAL A 7 3.31 -3.02 7.32
N ASP A 8 4.05 -2.12 7.94
CA ASP A 8 4.77 -1.09 7.20
C ASP A 8 5.70 -1.70 6.17
N VAL A 9 6.49 -2.67 6.59
CA VAL A 9 7.48 -3.28 5.70
C VAL A 9 6.79 -4.01 4.55
N LYS A 10 5.75 -4.75 4.86
CA LYS A 10 5.08 -5.54 3.83
C LYS A 10 4.34 -4.65 2.82
N VAL A 11 3.67 -3.63 3.30
CA VAL A 11 2.95 -2.73 2.40
C VAL A 11 3.95 -1.98 1.52
N ARG A 12 5.04 -1.49 2.12
CA ARG A 12 6.05 -0.79 1.33
C ARG A 12 6.64 -1.71 0.26
N LYS A 13 6.90 -2.95 0.61
CA LYS A 13 7.46 -3.88 -0.36
C LYS A 13 6.48 -4.15 -1.49
N ILE A 14 5.21 -4.32 -1.17
CA ILE A 14 4.20 -4.53 -2.20
C ILE A 14 4.18 -3.35 -3.17
N ILE A 15 4.16 -2.15 -2.63
CA ILE A 15 4.10 -0.96 -3.47
C ILE A 15 5.37 -0.83 -4.30
N SER A 16 6.53 -1.02 -3.68
CA SER A 16 7.78 -0.87 -4.41
C SER A 16 7.92 -1.92 -5.50
N ASP A 17 7.46 -3.14 -5.26
CA ASP A 17 7.52 -4.18 -6.27
C ASP A 17 6.63 -3.83 -7.47
N ILE A 18 5.43 -3.37 -7.21
CA ILE A 18 4.50 -3.06 -8.28
C ILE A 18 4.95 -1.83 -9.05
N LEU A 19 5.44 -0.82 -8.36
CA LEU A 19 5.92 0.40 -9.01
C LEU A 19 7.34 0.25 -9.56
N GLU A 20 8.01 -0.86 -9.26
CA GLU A 20 9.35 -1.15 -9.76
C GLU A 20 10.35 -0.10 -9.29
N VAL A 21 10.29 0.23 -8.00
CA VAL A 21 11.25 1.13 -7.37
C VAL A 21 11.77 0.45 -6.12
N GLU A 22 12.84 1.01 -5.56
CA GLU A 22 13.39 0.48 -4.32
C GLU A 22 12.49 0.88 -3.15
N PRO A 23 12.41 0.02 -2.12
CA PRO A 23 11.56 0.36 -0.98
C PRO A 23 11.92 1.69 -0.32
N ASP A 24 13.19 2.05 -0.29
CA ASP A 24 13.58 3.31 0.33
C ASP A 24 13.26 4.51 -0.55
N GLN A 25 12.78 4.28 -1.76
CA GLN A 25 12.32 5.35 -2.63
C GLN A 25 10.84 5.65 -2.42
N VAL A 26 10.21 5.02 -1.44
CA VAL A 26 8.79 5.22 -1.15
C VAL A 26 8.65 5.79 0.26
N PRO A 27 8.87 7.11 0.44
CA PRO A 27 8.67 7.70 1.76
C PRO A 27 7.20 7.67 2.15
N LEU A 28 6.96 7.76 3.46
CA LEU A 28 5.61 7.66 3.97
C LEU A 28 4.66 8.67 3.37
N GLU A 29 5.14 9.87 3.11
CA GLU A 29 4.28 10.94 2.65
C GLU A 29 4.36 11.20 1.17
N ALA A 30 5.07 10.34 0.43
CA ALA A 30 5.12 10.48 -1.01
C ALA A 30 3.75 10.16 -1.62
N HIS A 31 3.36 10.97 -2.59
CA HIS A 31 2.14 10.72 -3.34
C HIS A 31 2.42 9.65 -4.38
N LEU A 32 1.72 8.53 -4.27
CA LEU A 32 2.02 7.40 -5.15
C LEU A 32 1.75 7.73 -6.61
N VAL A 33 0.70 8.50 -6.87
CA VAL A 33 0.39 8.89 -8.24
C VAL A 33 1.32 10.00 -8.72
N GLU A 34 1.40 11.09 -7.97
CA GLU A 34 2.10 12.27 -8.43
C GLU A 34 3.61 12.12 -8.39
N ASP A 35 4.10 11.46 -7.34
CA ASP A 35 5.54 11.35 -7.16
C ASP A 35 6.11 10.08 -7.77
N LEU A 36 5.33 9.00 -7.82
CA LEU A 36 5.84 7.70 -8.22
C LEU A 36 5.15 7.14 -9.46
N GLY A 37 4.20 7.86 -10.02
CA GLY A 37 3.60 7.44 -11.29
C GLY A 37 2.60 6.31 -11.21
N MET A 38 1.99 6.09 -10.04
CA MET A 38 0.98 5.05 -9.91
C MET A 38 -0.28 5.42 -10.69
N ASP A 39 -0.91 4.43 -11.31
CA ASP A 39 -2.20 4.64 -11.96
C ASP A 39 -3.23 3.71 -11.33
N SER A 40 -4.46 3.77 -11.86
CA SER A 40 -5.57 3.00 -11.30
C SER A 40 -5.32 1.51 -11.33
N MET A 41 -4.74 1.04 -12.41
CA MET A 41 -4.47 -0.37 -12.55
C MET A 41 -3.47 -0.86 -11.51
N MET A 42 -2.42 -0.06 -11.30
CA MET A 42 -1.44 -0.39 -10.28
C MET A 42 -2.05 -0.33 -8.90
N ALA A 43 -2.94 0.64 -8.67
CA ALA A 43 -3.61 0.73 -7.37
C ALA A 43 -4.43 -0.51 -7.10
N LEU A 44 -5.11 -1.04 -8.12
CA LEU A 44 -5.87 -2.28 -7.97
C LEU A 44 -4.95 -3.45 -7.67
N GLU A 45 -3.79 -3.49 -8.31
CA GLU A 45 -2.83 -4.56 -8.04
C GLU A 45 -2.30 -4.47 -6.62
N ILE A 46 -2.04 -3.25 -6.15
CA ILE A 46 -1.61 -3.06 -4.77
C ILE A 46 -2.69 -3.54 -3.81
N LEU A 47 -3.94 -3.17 -4.07
CA LEU A 47 -5.04 -3.58 -3.23
C LEU A 47 -5.15 -5.10 -3.18
N ALA A 48 -5.11 -5.74 -4.34
CA ALA A 48 -5.23 -7.19 -4.41
C ALA A 48 -4.08 -7.88 -3.68
N SER A 49 -2.88 -7.34 -3.81
CA SER A 49 -1.72 -7.92 -3.12
C SER A 49 -1.85 -7.79 -1.62
N ILE A 50 -2.34 -6.65 -1.15
CA ILE A 50 -2.54 -6.45 0.28
C ILE A 50 -3.58 -7.44 0.80
N GLU A 51 -4.68 -7.59 0.07
CA GLU A 51 -5.72 -8.52 0.49
C GLU A 51 -5.19 -9.93 0.61
N LYS A 52 -4.40 -10.32 -0.36
CA LYS A 52 -3.84 -11.68 -0.37
C LYS A 52 -2.82 -11.87 0.74
N GLN A 53 -1.94 -10.89 0.90
CA GLN A 53 -0.85 -10.98 1.86
C GLN A 53 -1.35 -11.02 3.28
N PHE A 54 -2.36 -10.22 3.59
CA PHE A 54 -2.86 -10.09 4.94
C PHE A 54 -4.15 -10.86 5.16
N ARG A 55 -4.68 -11.49 4.11
CA ARG A 55 -5.91 -12.28 4.19
C ARG A 55 -7.08 -11.44 4.67
N ILE A 56 -7.26 -10.30 4.05
CA ILE A 56 -8.31 -9.37 4.40
C ILE A 56 -9.07 -8.98 3.14
N LYS A 57 -10.21 -8.35 3.36
CA LYS A 57 -11.03 -7.82 2.27
C LYS A 57 -11.12 -6.31 2.44
N ILE A 58 -10.75 -5.59 1.40
CA ILE A 58 -10.85 -4.14 1.40
C ILE A 58 -11.81 -3.75 0.29
N PRO A 59 -12.91 -3.04 0.61
CA PRO A 59 -13.86 -2.66 -0.43
C PRO A 59 -13.22 -1.78 -1.49
N GLU A 60 -13.63 -1.94 -2.73
CA GLU A 60 -13.09 -1.13 -3.82
C GLU A 60 -13.41 0.34 -3.63
N GLU A 61 -14.47 0.67 -2.90
CA GLU A 61 -14.79 2.06 -2.64
C GLU A 61 -13.69 2.74 -1.84
N ASP A 62 -12.82 1.97 -1.18
CA ASP A 62 -11.69 2.54 -0.45
C ASP A 62 -10.46 2.73 -1.33
N LEU A 63 -10.55 2.34 -2.60
CA LEU A 63 -9.42 2.46 -3.51
C LEU A 63 -8.87 3.89 -3.58
N PRO A 64 -9.69 4.94 -3.63
CA PRO A 64 -9.15 6.30 -3.67
C PRO A 64 -8.34 6.69 -2.45
N LYS A 65 -8.46 5.93 -1.37
CA LYS A 65 -7.67 6.21 -0.17
C LYS A 65 -6.22 5.76 -0.30
N ILE A 66 -5.91 5.01 -1.35
CA ILE A 66 -4.52 4.61 -1.62
C ILE A 66 -3.86 5.76 -2.37
N SER A 67 -3.44 6.79 -1.62
CA SER A 67 -2.82 7.96 -2.23
C SER A 67 -1.39 8.15 -1.77
N THR A 68 -1.10 7.89 -0.50
CA THR A 68 0.26 7.90 -0.01
C THR A 68 0.55 6.56 0.64
N LEU A 69 1.84 6.28 0.86
CA LEU A 69 2.21 5.06 1.58
C LEU A 69 1.59 5.06 2.97
N LYS A 70 1.63 6.21 3.64
CA LYS A 70 1.08 6.30 4.99
C LYS A 70 -0.40 5.94 5.01
N GLN A 71 -1.17 6.49 4.09
CA GLN A 71 -2.60 6.20 4.05
C GLN A 71 -2.87 4.75 3.69
N THR A 72 -2.05 4.19 2.81
CA THR A 72 -2.21 2.79 2.45
C THR A 72 -1.93 1.88 3.65
N ILE A 73 -0.91 2.22 4.43
CA ILE A 73 -0.62 1.46 5.65
C ILE A 73 -1.77 1.57 6.64
N GLU A 74 -2.30 2.76 6.82
CA GLU A 74 -3.40 2.94 7.76
C GLU A 74 -4.63 2.19 7.32
N LEU A 75 -4.91 2.20 6.02
CA LEU A 75 -6.03 1.44 5.48
C LEU A 75 -5.84 -0.05 5.75
N THR A 76 -4.64 -0.55 5.51
CA THR A 76 -4.35 -1.96 5.75
C THR A 76 -4.56 -2.32 7.21
N LYS A 77 -4.08 -1.48 8.11
CA LYS A 77 -4.22 -1.76 9.54
C LYS A 77 -5.68 -1.75 9.97
N ARG A 78 -6.49 -0.92 9.33
CA ARG A 78 -7.91 -0.86 9.67
C ARG A 78 -8.59 -2.20 9.45
N TYR A 79 -8.24 -2.88 8.37
CA TYR A 79 -8.90 -4.13 8.00
C TYR A 79 -8.14 -5.37 8.46
N ALA A 80 -6.91 -5.22 8.88
CA ALA A 80 -6.06 -6.37 9.23
C ALA A 80 -6.02 -6.62 10.73
N LYS A 81 -7.13 -6.57 11.36
CA LYS A 81 -7.18 -6.76 12.80
C LYS A 81 -6.95 -8.18 13.25
#